data_87a92fff760bad5f0e1dfe42d874dd99
#
_entry.id   87a92fff760bad5f0e1dfe42d874dd99
#
_cell.length_a   1.000
_cell.length_b   1.000
_cell.length_c   1.000
_cell.angle_alpha   90.00
_cell.angle_beta   90.00
_cell.angle_gamma   90.00
#
_symmetry.space_group_name_H-M   'P 1'
#
loop_
_entity.id
_entity.type
_entity.pdbx_description
1 polymer ?
#
loop_
_entity_poly.entity_id
_entity_poly.type
_entity_poly.pdbx_seq_one_letter_code
_entity_poly.pdbx_strand_id
1 'polypeptide(L)'
;MRNSIHIIYMLAAISFAAILGGCGNDVDNRQLVDIDTLLAQNQAEDALLMLNAINTSSYNNKDRAYYDLLTTQANHDCHIAATNDSDINGAVKYFMVHNDKEKHARALLYKGYINAELGDLDKAVTCLRQAEDLAIDSDLKTRALAKMKMGELYQSQVIGAKTLGASKYREALDLFNVLDDKPNQIICLSELGGLYRINKEKQDSAIWYINAAINLAIQEIKPQYVVANLFSRAEYRASCGDYRGAKDDAVEALSWKGKLKIHPRIHYTAASAYLHLGRLDSARYYMQHAPEMTTAADSIMHYQLLADFARCEGKVDDAINYLNMTHNLADSVTMSSMNDKLLEVEKKYDSQQAALEKALLNSRLRGTLLGLALLLLTALALAFLVWRYRNRLKIQQTEYELQKADLDQSIASLQHMQETINDYEQSLKDAQAEYQGNEARMSDAIADLEAKKQQSDELRTIVDNQMQVVHQLLQWSYECNETTFAKRFNKLMTMRGPDEVGASYWDNLQSLANDLYDNVLVKAQEVAGGTLREDEINLIALLCHGFSRTVIMICMRYRNLRTVSNKKIQIAHKLNVNSLDEFLQPFVGVRS
;
A
#
# COMPACT_ATOMS: atom_id res chain seq x y z
N MET A 1 24.97 11.73 51.85
CA MET A 1 24.20 12.61 50.95
C MET A 1 25.07 13.48 50.03
N ARG A 2 26.21 14.03 50.45
CA ARG A 2 27.04 14.91 49.59
C ARG A 2 27.69 14.17 48.40
N ASN A 3 28.13 12.92 48.57
CA ASN A 3 28.77 12.14 47.51
C ASN A 3 27.77 11.61 46.43
N SER A 4 26.50 11.43 46.78
CA SER A 4 25.48 10.96 45.83
C SER A 4 25.03 12.05 44.86
N ILE A 5 25.11 13.32 45.29
CA ILE A 5 24.78 14.49 44.50
C ILE A 5 25.86 14.74 43.43
N HIS A 6 27.15 14.54 43.79
CA HIS A 6 28.26 14.68 42.83
C HIS A 6 28.23 13.62 41.74
N ILE A 7 27.79 12.37 42.03
CA ILE A 7 27.66 11.31 41.04
C ILE A 7 26.52 11.63 40.07
N ILE A 8 25.40 12.20 40.54
CA ILE A 8 24.27 12.61 39.67
C ILE A 8 24.68 13.78 38.77
N TYR A 9 25.43 14.76 39.28
CA TYR A 9 25.95 15.85 38.43
C TYR A 9 27.02 15.38 37.44
N MET A 10 27.83 14.39 37.80
CA MET A 10 28.81 13.80 36.88
C MET A 10 28.14 13.00 35.79
N LEU A 11 27.10 12.21 36.12
CA LEU A 11 26.30 11.47 35.12
C LEU A 11 25.47 12.43 34.23
N ALA A 12 24.94 13.51 34.79
CA ALA A 12 24.26 14.55 34.02
C ALA A 12 25.22 15.33 33.12
N ALA A 13 26.43 15.60 33.57
CA ALA A 13 27.47 16.26 32.76
C ALA A 13 27.99 15.35 31.64
N ILE A 14 28.11 14.04 31.88
CA ILE A 14 28.50 13.06 30.86
C ILE A 14 27.38 12.88 29.81
N SER A 15 26.11 12.86 30.23
CA SER A 15 24.97 12.81 29.28
C SER A 15 24.83 14.15 28.52
N PHE A 16 25.14 15.30 29.13
CA PHE A 16 25.12 16.59 28.44
C PHE A 16 26.32 16.79 27.51
N ALA A 17 27.48 16.23 27.83
CA ALA A 17 28.65 16.22 26.96
C ALA A 17 28.47 15.27 25.76
N ALA A 18 27.72 14.16 25.93
CA ALA A 18 27.34 13.25 24.83
C ALA A 18 26.33 13.92 23.88
N ILE A 19 25.50 14.86 24.37
CA ILE A 19 24.55 15.62 23.54
C ILE A 19 25.28 16.79 22.81
N LEU A 20 26.35 17.33 23.38
CA LEU A 20 27.15 18.41 22.76
C LEU A 20 28.34 17.92 21.91
N GLY A 21 28.71 16.63 22.02
CA GLY A 21 29.74 16.00 21.19
C GLY A 21 29.25 15.58 19.82
N GLY A 22 27.98 15.81 19.46
CA GLY A 22 27.34 15.46 18.18
C GLY A 22 27.45 16.53 17.08
N CYS A 23 28.16 17.64 17.30
CA CYS A 23 28.54 18.58 16.24
C CYS A 23 29.90 18.19 15.63
N GLY A 24 30.01 16.94 15.12
CA GLY A 24 31.01 16.58 14.14
C GLY A 24 30.59 17.20 12.81
N ASN A 25 31.52 17.82 12.10
CA ASN A 25 31.37 18.48 10.82
C ASN A 25 30.28 17.88 9.96
N ASP A 26 29.23 18.67 9.72
CA ASP A 26 28.04 18.31 8.93
C ASP A 26 28.33 18.34 7.41
N VAL A 27 29.60 18.18 7.04
CA VAL A 27 30.04 18.13 5.64
C VAL A 27 29.84 16.72 5.11
N ASP A 28 29.14 16.61 4.00
CA ASP A 28 28.99 15.34 3.30
C ASP A 28 30.36 14.85 2.75
N ASN A 29 30.52 13.53 2.71
CA ASN A 29 31.72 12.92 2.14
C ASN A 29 31.90 13.39 0.70
N ARG A 30 33.03 14.03 0.40
CA ARG A 30 33.29 14.66 -0.91
C ARG A 30 33.15 13.68 -2.08
N GLN A 31 33.60 12.45 -1.90
CA GLN A 31 33.47 11.41 -2.94
C GLN A 31 32.00 11.08 -3.24
N LEU A 32 31.14 11.02 -2.23
CA LEU A 32 29.69 10.80 -2.41
C LEU A 32 29.01 12.00 -3.07
N VAL A 33 29.46 13.22 -2.75
CA VAL A 33 28.96 14.45 -3.40
C VAL A 33 29.33 14.48 -4.89
N ASP A 34 30.57 14.08 -5.24
CA ASP A 34 31.01 13.99 -6.63
C ASP A 34 30.15 12.97 -7.40
N ILE A 35 29.86 11.82 -6.79
CA ILE A 35 28.97 10.80 -7.37
C ILE A 35 27.53 11.30 -7.51
N ASP A 36 27.02 12.01 -6.53
CA ASP A 36 25.69 12.64 -6.60
C ASP A 36 25.60 13.64 -7.75
N THR A 37 26.67 14.37 -8.00
CA THR A 37 26.78 15.28 -9.14
C THR A 37 26.69 14.52 -10.48
N LEU A 38 27.33 13.36 -10.61
CA LEU A 38 27.21 12.51 -11.80
C LEU A 38 25.77 12.03 -12.01
N LEU A 39 25.10 11.60 -10.95
CA LEU A 39 23.69 11.21 -11.02
C LEU A 39 22.78 12.38 -11.43
N ALA A 40 23.06 13.58 -10.91
CA ALA A 40 22.33 14.79 -11.30
C ALA A 40 22.53 15.13 -12.79
N GLN A 41 23.68 14.77 -13.36
CA GLN A 41 24.03 14.92 -14.78
C GLN A 41 23.55 13.76 -15.67
N ASN A 42 22.76 12.82 -15.13
CA ASN A 42 22.30 11.60 -15.80
C ASN A 42 23.45 10.66 -16.27
N GLN A 43 24.57 10.65 -15.54
CA GLN A 43 25.74 9.77 -15.77
C GLN A 43 25.70 8.59 -14.76
N ALA A 44 24.61 7.81 -14.78
CA ALA A 44 24.36 6.76 -13.81
C ALA A 44 25.36 5.61 -13.90
N GLU A 45 25.83 5.25 -15.10
CA GLU A 45 26.80 4.18 -15.30
C GLU A 45 28.16 4.53 -14.66
N ASP A 46 28.63 5.77 -14.86
CA ASP A 46 29.87 6.25 -14.25
C ASP A 46 29.75 6.34 -12.72
N ALA A 47 28.61 6.84 -12.24
CA ALA A 47 28.29 6.88 -10.81
C ALA A 47 28.30 5.48 -10.19
N LEU A 48 27.70 4.49 -10.84
CA LEU A 48 27.65 3.11 -10.37
C LEU A 48 29.03 2.46 -10.35
N LEU A 49 29.86 2.72 -11.36
CA LEU A 49 31.27 2.25 -11.40
C LEU A 49 32.05 2.82 -10.21
N MET A 50 31.87 4.12 -9.91
CA MET A 50 32.53 4.75 -8.77
C MET A 50 32.02 4.18 -7.43
N LEU A 51 30.71 3.99 -7.29
CA LEU A 51 30.12 3.41 -6.08
C LEU A 51 30.65 1.99 -5.82
N ASN A 52 30.73 1.15 -6.84
CA ASN A 52 31.25 -0.22 -6.72
C ASN A 52 32.75 -0.28 -6.36
N ALA A 53 33.49 0.77 -6.61
CA ALA A 53 34.92 0.85 -6.27
C ALA A 53 35.16 1.33 -4.82
N ILE A 54 34.13 1.78 -4.11
CA ILE A 54 34.28 2.35 -2.76
C ILE A 54 34.37 1.23 -1.71
N ASN A 55 35.36 1.37 -0.84
CA ASN A 55 35.41 0.58 0.39
C ASN A 55 34.61 1.27 1.51
N THR A 56 33.43 0.77 1.83
CA THR A 56 32.51 1.33 2.81
C THR A 56 32.83 0.97 4.26
N SER A 57 33.92 0.21 4.54
CA SER A 57 34.26 -0.28 5.89
C SER A 57 34.56 0.83 6.90
N SER A 58 34.95 2.01 6.44
CA SER A 58 35.25 3.18 7.26
C SER A 58 34.09 4.18 7.38
N TYR A 59 32.96 3.89 6.73
CA TYR A 59 31.84 4.82 6.69
C TYR A 59 31.13 4.91 8.03
N ASN A 60 30.89 6.14 8.47
CA ASN A 60 29.96 6.43 9.56
C ASN A 60 28.51 6.23 9.10
N ASN A 61 27.55 6.34 10.00
CA ASN A 61 26.13 6.14 9.68
C ASN A 61 25.60 7.13 8.63
N LYS A 62 26.13 8.36 8.59
CA LYS A 62 25.75 9.39 7.61
C LYS A 62 26.22 8.99 6.21
N ASP A 63 27.52 8.71 6.08
CA ASP A 63 28.10 8.31 4.81
C ASP A 63 27.50 7.00 4.30
N ARG A 64 27.23 6.07 5.20
CA ARG A 64 26.56 4.81 4.84
C ARG A 64 25.16 5.04 4.28
N ALA A 65 24.36 5.84 4.96
CA ALA A 65 22.99 6.16 4.51
C ALA A 65 23.01 6.90 3.16
N TYR A 66 23.99 7.79 2.97
CA TYR A 66 24.14 8.51 1.70
C TYR A 66 24.61 7.59 0.58
N TYR A 67 25.57 6.72 0.84
CA TYR A 67 26.02 5.68 -0.09
C TYR A 67 24.87 4.77 -0.51
N ASP A 68 24.07 4.28 0.44
CA ASP A 68 22.91 3.40 0.18
C ASP A 68 21.86 4.10 -0.69
N LEU A 69 21.60 5.40 -0.46
CA LEU A 69 20.72 6.21 -1.31
C LEU A 69 21.27 6.32 -2.75
N LEU A 70 22.54 6.72 -2.90
CA LEU A 70 23.15 6.92 -4.23
C LEU A 70 23.26 5.60 -5.01
N THR A 71 23.59 4.51 -4.32
CA THR A 71 23.65 3.17 -4.92
C THR A 71 22.28 2.72 -5.41
N THR A 72 21.26 2.96 -4.60
CA THR A 72 19.87 2.65 -4.98
C THR A 72 19.45 3.44 -6.21
N GLN A 73 19.75 4.73 -6.24
CA GLN A 73 19.47 5.57 -7.40
C GLN A 73 20.22 5.11 -8.64
N ALA A 74 21.55 4.89 -8.53
CA ALA A 74 22.38 4.47 -9.65
C ALA A 74 21.88 3.13 -10.24
N ASN A 75 21.55 2.16 -9.38
CA ASN A 75 20.98 0.88 -9.82
C ASN A 75 19.68 1.07 -10.59
N HIS A 76 18.74 1.88 -10.05
CA HIS A 76 17.48 2.19 -10.72
C HIS A 76 17.72 2.85 -12.09
N ASP A 77 18.57 3.87 -12.15
CA ASP A 77 18.83 4.64 -13.36
C ASP A 77 19.60 3.79 -14.42
N CYS A 78 20.36 2.76 -13.98
CA CYS A 78 20.98 1.74 -14.84
C CYS A 78 20.05 0.55 -15.14
N HIS A 79 18.78 0.59 -14.77
CA HIS A 79 17.78 -0.49 -14.98
C HIS A 79 18.17 -1.83 -14.33
N ILE A 80 18.88 -1.80 -13.21
CA ILE A 80 19.18 -2.98 -12.40
C ILE A 80 18.05 -3.22 -11.43
N ALA A 81 17.35 -4.36 -11.60
CA ALA A 81 16.19 -4.70 -10.78
C ALA A 81 16.56 -4.88 -9.30
N ALA A 82 15.78 -4.30 -8.42
CA ALA A 82 15.93 -4.46 -6.99
C ALA A 82 15.42 -5.84 -6.53
N THR A 83 16.17 -6.49 -5.63
CA THR A 83 15.77 -7.78 -5.03
C THR A 83 15.11 -7.61 -3.66
N ASN A 84 15.34 -6.50 -2.99
CA ASN A 84 14.75 -6.12 -1.70
C ASN A 84 14.92 -4.62 -1.45
N ASP A 85 14.35 -4.13 -0.36
CA ASP A 85 14.38 -2.71 0.03
C ASP A 85 15.23 -2.42 1.29
N SER A 86 16.10 -3.37 1.73
CA SER A 86 16.81 -3.28 3.01
C SER A 86 17.71 -2.05 3.11
N ASP A 87 18.51 -1.80 2.08
CA ASP A 87 19.54 -0.75 2.08
C ASP A 87 18.87 0.64 2.07
N ILE A 88 17.90 0.85 1.19
CA ILE A 88 17.18 2.13 1.14
C ILE A 88 16.37 2.40 2.41
N ASN A 89 15.91 1.35 3.11
CA ASN A 89 15.24 1.50 4.41
C ASN A 89 16.16 2.13 5.48
N GLY A 90 17.45 1.75 5.45
CA GLY A 90 18.48 2.35 6.30
C GLY A 90 18.63 3.85 6.05
N ALA A 91 18.74 4.23 4.76
CA ALA A 91 18.85 5.62 4.33
C ALA A 91 17.61 6.45 4.72
N VAL A 92 16.40 5.95 4.43
CA VAL A 92 15.14 6.62 4.81
C VAL A 92 15.08 6.90 6.31
N LYS A 93 15.39 5.88 7.14
CA LYS A 93 15.37 6.03 8.60
C LYS A 93 16.42 7.04 9.10
N TYR A 94 17.61 6.99 8.52
CA TYR A 94 18.68 7.91 8.91
C TYR A 94 18.31 9.36 8.62
N PHE A 95 17.92 9.68 7.38
CA PHE A 95 17.59 11.04 6.98
C PHE A 95 16.33 11.58 7.67
N MET A 96 15.36 10.71 7.97
CA MET A 96 14.19 11.06 8.78
C MET A 96 14.60 11.55 10.18
N VAL A 97 15.42 10.77 10.88
CA VAL A 97 15.83 11.08 12.26
C VAL A 97 16.69 12.36 12.31
N HIS A 98 17.53 12.58 11.29
CA HIS A 98 18.42 13.75 11.23
C HIS A 98 17.79 14.98 10.55
N ASN A 99 16.50 14.90 10.19
CA ASN A 99 15.72 15.98 9.56
C ASN A 99 16.35 16.53 8.26
N ASP A 100 17.09 15.69 7.51
CA ASP A 100 17.55 16.00 6.17
C ASP A 100 16.39 15.76 5.19
N LYS A 101 15.55 16.76 5.01
CA LYS A 101 14.30 16.64 4.24
C LYS A 101 14.54 16.31 2.78
N GLU A 102 15.61 16.84 2.18
CA GLU A 102 15.92 16.62 0.77
C GLU A 102 16.34 15.18 0.51
N LYS A 103 17.37 14.68 1.22
CA LYS A 103 17.80 13.29 1.09
C LYS A 103 16.72 12.31 1.57
N HIS A 104 15.91 12.69 2.55
CA HIS A 104 14.78 11.87 3.01
C HIS A 104 13.70 11.74 1.93
N ALA A 105 13.30 12.84 1.28
CA ALA A 105 12.33 12.82 0.18
C ALA A 105 12.85 11.95 -0.99
N ARG A 106 14.12 12.13 -1.37
CA ARG A 106 14.77 11.36 -2.43
C ARG A 106 14.89 9.87 -2.06
N ALA A 107 15.23 9.53 -0.83
CA ALA A 107 15.27 8.15 -0.36
C ALA A 107 13.88 7.49 -0.39
N LEU A 108 12.84 8.23 -0.02
CA LEU A 108 11.45 7.77 -0.13
C LEU A 108 11.02 7.58 -1.59
N LEU A 109 11.44 8.44 -2.51
CA LEU A 109 11.19 8.30 -3.94
C LEU A 109 11.73 6.96 -4.46
N TYR A 110 13.02 6.68 -4.23
CA TYR A 110 13.63 5.43 -4.69
C TYR A 110 13.12 4.20 -3.95
N LYS A 111 12.77 4.32 -2.68
CA LYS A 111 12.06 3.28 -1.97
C LYS A 111 10.69 3.00 -2.60
N GLY A 112 9.99 4.03 -3.06
CA GLY A 112 8.74 3.90 -3.80
C GLY A 112 8.94 3.14 -5.12
N TYR A 113 10.01 3.42 -5.86
CA TYR A 113 10.37 2.70 -7.08
C TYR A 113 10.65 1.22 -6.81
N ILE A 114 11.49 0.91 -5.80
CA ILE A 114 11.78 -0.48 -5.40
C ILE A 114 10.50 -1.23 -5.02
N ASN A 115 9.64 -0.64 -4.19
CA ASN A 115 8.41 -1.30 -3.79
C ASN A 115 7.47 -1.55 -4.99
N ALA A 116 7.48 -0.66 -5.99
CA ALA A 116 6.73 -0.88 -7.23
C ALA A 116 7.31 -2.05 -8.03
N GLU A 117 8.63 -2.16 -8.14
CA GLU A 117 9.32 -3.28 -8.80
C GLU A 117 9.07 -4.62 -8.09
N LEU A 118 9.01 -4.60 -6.76
CA LEU A 118 8.70 -5.78 -5.93
C LEU A 118 7.21 -6.14 -5.92
N GLY A 119 6.34 -5.33 -6.57
CA GLY A 119 4.89 -5.56 -6.65
C GLY A 119 4.11 -5.07 -5.43
N ASP A 120 4.74 -4.43 -4.43
CA ASP A 120 4.05 -3.87 -3.27
C ASP A 120 3.55 -2.44 -3.57
N LEU A 121 2.46 -2.37 -4.33
CA LEU A 121 1.93 -1.10 -4.84
C LEU A 121 1.43 -0.16 -3.72
N ASP A 122 0.91 -0.71 -2.64
CA ASP A 122 0.42 0.09 -1.50
C ASP A 122 1.58 0.82 -0.80
N LYS A 123 2.70 0.12 -0.57
CA LYS A 123 3.92 0.73 -0.02
C LYS A 123 4.56 1.69 -1.02
N ALA A 124 4.57 1.34 -2.30
CA ALA A 124 5.10 2.20 -3.35
C ALA A 124 4.38 3.56 -3.34
N VAL A 125 3.04 3.56 -3.44
CA VAL A 125 2.22 4.79 -3.43
C VAL A 125 2.40 5.57 -2.13
N THR A 126 2.48 4.87 -0.98
CA THR A 126 2.70 5.53 0.32
C THR A 126 4.04 6.26 0.37
N CYS A 127 5.13 5.60 -0.04
CA CYS A 127 6.45 6.22 -0.09
C CYS A 127 6.51 7.40 -1.08
N LEU A 128 5.90 7.25 -2.27
CA LEU A 128 5.87 8.31 -3.27
C LEU A 128 5.07 9.54 -2.80
N ARG A 129 3.96 9.35 -2.09
CA ARG A 129 3.21 10.48 -1.49
C ARG A 129 4.03 11.19 -0.42
N GLN A 130 4.70 10.44 0.46
CA GLN A 130 5.58 11.03 1.46
C GLN A 130 6.74 11.79 0.82
N ALA A 131 7.31 11.27 -0.27
CA ALA A 131 8.34 11.97 -1.04
C ALA A 131 7.80 13.27 -1.65
N GLU A 132 6.61 13.22 -2.27
CA GLU A 132 5.90 14.40 -2.82
C GLU A 132 5.69 15.47 -1.74
N ASP A 133 5.21 15.07 -0.55
CA ASP A 133 4.89 15.99 0.55
C ASP A 133 6.15 16.65 1.13
N LEU A 134 7.24 15.92 1.26
CA LEU A 134 8.50 16.41 1.80
C LEU A 134 9.26 17.32 0.83
N ALA A 135 9.12 17.08 -0.49
CA ALA A 135 9.83 17.80 -1.55
C ALA A 135 9.13 19.10 -2.01
N ILE A 136 8.27 19.70 -1.17
CA ILE A 136 7.38 20.79 -1.60
C ILE A 136 8.10 22.03 -2.14
N ASP A 137 9.14 22.49 -1.46
CA ASP A 137 9.74 23.81 -1.75
C ASP A 137 11.20 23.75 -2.22
N SER A 138 11.93 22.67 -1.97
CA SER A 138 13.38 22.61 -2.19
C SER A 138 13.81 21.68 -3.33
N ASP A 139 13.03 20.66 -3.67
CA ASP A 139 13.38 19.66 -4.69
C ASP A 139 12.21 19.36 -5.62
N LEU A 140 11.96 20.27 -6.55
CA LEU A 140 10.92 20.11 -7.57
C LEU A 140 11.13 18.85 -8.42
N LYS A 141 12.39 18.39 -8.59
CA LYS A 141 12.71 17.19 -9.39
C LYS A 141 12.19 15.94 -8.71
N THR A 142 12.49 15.73 -7.43
CA THR A 142 11.97 14.60 -6.64
C THR A 142 10.44 14.60 -6.62
N ARG A 143 9.82 15.77 -6.43
CA ARG A 143 8.37 15.93 -6.47
C ARG A 143 7.77 15.54 -7.82
N ALA A 144 8.36 16.00 -8.92
CA ALA A 144 7.91 15.69 -10.27
C ALA A 144 8.03 14.20 -10.59
N LEU A 145 9.17 13.57 -10.23
CA LEU A 145 9.40 12.15 -10.40
C LEU A 145 8.45 11.30 -9.56
N ALA A 146 8.16 11.69 -8.32
CA ALA A 146 7.17 11.00 -7.49
C ALA A 146 5.77 11.04 -8.10
N LYS A 147 5.33 12.20 -8.61
CA LYS A 147 4.07 12.34 -9.32
C LYS A 147 4.03 11.51 -10.60
N MET A 148 5.07 11.54 -11.39
CA MET A 148 5.18 10.76 -12.64
C MET A 148 5.07 9.27 -12.35
N LYS A 149 5.78 8.75 -11.35
CA LYS A 149 5.71 7.33 -10.95
C LYS A 149 4.34 6.96 -10.39
N MET A 150 3.70 7.82 -9.60
CA MET A 150 2.32 7.59 -9.19
C MET A 150 1.36 7.56 -10.39
N GLY A 151 1.59 8.40 -11.41
CA GLY A 151 0.86 8.36 -12.67
C GLY A 151 0.93 6.99 -13.33
N GLU A 152 2.13 6.41 -13.43
CA GLU A 152 2.39 5.07 -13.95
C GLU A 152 1.66 3.98 -13.14
N LEU A 153 1.78 4.02 -11.81
CA LEU A 153 1.13 3.04 -10.93
C LEU A 153 -0.41 3.09 -11.04
N TYR A 154 -0.99 4.28 -11.09
CA TYR A 154 -2.44 4.43 -11.26
C TYR A 154 -2.92 4.03 -12.66
N GLN A 155 -2.09 4.17 -13.68
CA GLN A 155 -2.40 3.72 -15.04
C GLN A 155 -2.47 2.19 -15.13
N SER A 156 -1.62 1.48 -14.41
CA SER A 156 -1.58 0.01 -14.37
C SER A 156 -2.75 -0.62 -13.61
N GLN A 157 -3.47 0.16 -12.78
CA GLN A 157 -4.58 -0.30 -11.97
C GLN A 157 -5.95 -0.15 -12.69
N VAL A 158 -6.99 -0.79 -12.12
CA VAL A 158 -8.36 -0.91 -12.68
C VAL A 158 -9.00 0.44 -13.08
N ILE A 159 -9.93 0.38 -14.00
CA ILE A 159 -10.62 1.43 -14.80
C ILE A 159 -10.87 2.80 -14.12
N GLY A 160 -11.05 2.89 -12.81
CA GLY A 160 -11.24 4.17 -12.10
C GLY A 160 -9.97 4.98 -11.83
N ALA A 161 -8.79 4.35 -11.84
CA ALA A 161 -7.53 4.99 -11.49
C ALA A 161 -6.87 5.75 -12.67
N LYS A 162 -7.30 5.50 -13.92
CA LYS A 162 -6.73 6.13 -15.12
C LYS A 162 -6.89 7.64 -15.16
N THR A 163 -8.00 8.18 -14.65
CA THR A 163 -8.21 9.64 -14.54
C THR A 163 -7.27 10.25 -13.51
N LEU A 164 -7.00 9.53 -12.41
CA LEU A 164 -6.04 9.93 -11.39
C LEU A 164 -4.61 9.87 -11.93
N GLY A 165 -4.27 8.83 -12.72
CA GLY A 165 -3.00 8.71 -13.42
C GLY A 165 -2.75 9.90 -14.34
N ALA A 166 -3.73 10.26 -15.18
CA ALA A 166 -3.64 11.42 -16.05
C ALA A 166 -3.49 12.75 -15.26
N SER A 167 -4.12 12.90 -14.09
CA SER A 167 -3.90 14.07 -13.23
C SER A 167 -2.46 14.13 -12.75
N LYS A 168 -1.92 13.02 -12.27
CA LYS A 168 -0.54 12.97 -11.75
C LYS A 168 0.50 13.24 -12.85
N TYR A 169 0.31 12.71 -14.06
CA TYR A 169 1.19 13.04 -15.19
C TYR A 169 1.11 14.51 -15.59
N ARG A 170 -0.07 15.16 -15.55
CA ARG A 170 -0.18 16.60 -15.83
C ARG A 170 0.55 17.43 -14.77
N GLU A 171 0.34 17.12 -13.50
CA GLU A 171 1.03 17.78 -12.39
C GLU A 171 2.56 17.59 -12.49
N ALA A 172 3.03 16.41 -12.91
CA ALA A 172 4.44 16.14 -13.16
C ALA A 172 4.97 16.94 -14.36
N LEU A 173 4.21 16.99 -15.45
CA LEU A 173 4.55 17.76 -16.66
C LEU A 173 4.71 19.25 -16.35
N ASP A 174 3.80 19.82 -15.55
CA ASP A 174 3.89 21.23 -15.14
C ASP A 174 5.21 21.50 -14.38
N LEU A 175 5.61 20.59 -13.49
CA LEU A 175 6.87 20.71 -12.75
C LEU A 175 8.09 20.51 -13.69
N PHE A 176 8.06 19.53 -14.60
CA PHE A 176 9.14 19.33 -15.57
C PHE A 176 9.24 20.49 -16.59
N ASN A 177 8.15 21.19 -16.85
CA ASN A 177 8.19 22.45 -17.63
C ASN A 177 8.94 23.55 -16.87
N VAL A 178 8.73 23.69 -15.57
CA VAL A 178 9.46 24.64 -14.72
C VAL A 178 10.95 24.28 -14.65
N LEU A 179 11.27 22.98 -14.59
CA LEU A 179 12.64 22.46 -14.51
C LEU A 179 13.37 22.44 -15.87
N ASP A 180 12.68 22.71 -16.95
CA ASP A 180 13.16 22.53 -18.33
C ASP A 180 13.69 21.10 -18.61
N ASP A 181 13.15 20.08 -17.91
CA ASP A 181 13.52 18.68 -18.05
C ASP A 181 12.82 18.03 -19.26
N LYS A 182 13.39 18.26 -20.43
CA LYS A 182 12.83 17.79 -21.71
C LYS A 182 12.59 16.29 -21.80
N PRO A 183 13.51 15.41 -21.35
CA PRO A 183 13.28 13.97 -21.37
C PRO A 183 12.00 13.57 -20.60
N ASN A 184 11.82 14.05 -19.39
CA ASN A 184 10.65 13.73 -18.57
C ASN A 184 9.37 14.43 -19.06
N GLN A 185 9.47 15.62 -19.69
CA GLN A 185 8.35 16.23 -20.42
C GLN A 185 7.85 15.30 -21.54
N ILE A 186 8.77 14.73 -22.35
CA ILE A 186 8.41 13.82 -23.44
C ILE A 186 7.68 12.58 -22.87
N ILE A 187 8.18 11.99 -21.79
CA ILE A 187 7.55 10.84 -21.16
C ILE A 187 6.13 11.19 -20.69
N CYS A 188 5.96 12.28 -19.94
CA CYS A 188 4.63 12.70 -19.47
C CYS A 188 3.65 12.97 -20.62
N LEU A 189 4.10 13.63 -21.68
CA LEU A 189 3.28 13.89 -22.88
C LEU A 189 2.88 12.58 -23.56
N SER A 190 3.81 11.64 -23.71
CA SER A 190 3.56 10.32 -24.31
C SER A 190 2.50 9.55 -23.53
N GLU A 191 2.65 9.49 -22.20
CA GLU A 191 1.73 8.77 -21.32
C GLU A 191 0.34 9.41 -21.28
N LEU A 192 0.26 10.74 -21.26
CA LEU A 192 -1.01 11.46 -21.36
C LEU A 192 -1.70 11.17 -22.70
N GLY A 193 -0.94 11.15 -23.79
CA GLY A 193 -1.46 10.77 -25.10
C GLY A 193 -2.06 9.36 -25.10
N GLY A 194 -1.34 8.40 -24.52
CA GLY A 194 -1.78 7.02 -24.35
C GLY A 194 -3.04 6.88 -23.50
N LEU A 195 -3.13 7.60 -22.38
CA LEU A 195 -4.29 7.58 -21.49
C LEU A 195 -5.54 8.20 -22.12
N TYR A 196 -5.39 9.31 -22.81
CA TYR A 196 -6.53 9.97 -23.47
C TYR A 196 -7.01 9.26 -24.73
N ARG A 197 -6.16 8.46 -25.38
CA ARG A 197 -6.53 7.61 -26.51
C ARG A 197 -7.68 6.65 -26.19
N ILE A 198 -7.76 6.17 -24.95
CA ILE A 198 -8.78 5.22 -24.51
C ILE A 198 -10.13 5.91 -24.23
N ASN A 199 -10.14 7.23 -24.04
CA ASN A 199 -11.33 8.00 -23.72
C ASN A 199 -11.90 8.68 -24.98
N LYS A 200 -13.02 8.13 -25.49
CA LYS A 200 -13.67 8.65 -26.72
C LYS A 200 -14.03 10.14 -26.67
N GLU A 201 -14.28 10.71 -25.48
CA GLU A 201 -14.64 12.11 -25.30
C GLU A 201 -13.42 13.06 -25.34
N LYS A 202 -12.20 12.54 -25.32
CA LYS A 202 -10.94 13.31 -25.26
C LYS A 202 -9.98 13.00 -26.41
N GLN A 203 -10.52 12.60 -27.54
CA GLN A 203 -9.73 12.20 -28.70
C GLN A 203 -8.81 13.32 -29.22
N ASP A 204 -9.30 14.55 -29.29
CA ASP A 204 -8.50 15.70 -29.71
C ASP A 204 -7.34 15.98 -28.76
N SER A 205 -7.55 15.73 -27.46
CA SER A 205 -6.49 15.86 -26.47
C SER A 205 -5.42 14.79 -26.65
N ALA A 206 -5.79 13.54 -26.97
CA ALA A 206 -4.84 12.46 -27.21
C ALA A 206 -3.88 12.80 -28.35
N ILE A 207 -4.41 13.20 -29.49
CA ILE A 207 -3.60 13.57 -30.67
C ILE A 207 -2.70 14.77 -30.39
N TRP A 208 -3.21 15.76 -29.65
CA TRP A 208 -2.43 16.92 -29.23
C TRP A 208 -1.21 16.53 -28.41
N TYR A 209 -1.40 15.72 -27.37
CA TYR A 209 -0.30 15.26 -26.49
C TYR A 209 0.73 14.43 -27.25
N ILE A 210 0.28 13.50 -28.12
CA ILE A 210 1.19 12.67 -28.92
C ILE A 210 2.02 13.55 -29.88
N ASN A 211 1.38 14.52 -30.54
CA ASN A 211 2.09 15.44 -31.43
C ASN A 211 3.10 16.31 -30.66
N ALA A 212 2.73 16.81 -29.48
CA ALA A 212 3.65 17.55 -28.63
C ALA A 212 4.87 16.72 -28.23
N ALA A 213 4.65 15.45 -27.87
CA ALA A 213 5.72 14.50 -27.54
C ALA A 213 6.64 14.25 -28.73
N ILE A 214 6.08 14.03 -29.95
CA ILE A 214 6.88 13.84 -31.18
C ILE A 214 7.73 15.07 -31.46
N ASN A 215 7.11 16.26 -31.47
CA ASN A 215 7.81 17.49 -31.78
C ASN A 215 8.97 17.76 -30.82
N LEU A 216 8.72 17.58 -29.52
CA LEU A 216 9.76 17.76 -28.49
C LEU A 216 10.84 16.70 -28.61
N ALA A 217 10.49 15.44 -28.89
CA ALA A 217 11.45 14.35 -29.08
C ALA A 217 12.35 14.56 -30.32
N ILE A 218 11.80 15.16 -31.38
CA ILE A 218 12.59 15.56 -32.57
C ILE A 218 13.57 16.68 -32.21
N GLN A 219 13.11 17.72 -31.50
CA GLN A 219 13.95 18.84 -31.07
C GLN A 219 15.10 18.39 -30.20
N GLU A 220 14.85 17.46 -29.28
CA GLU A 220 15.82 16.92 -28.33
C GLU A 220 16.66 15.75 -28.89
N ILE A 221 16.50 15.44 -30.19
CA ILE A 221 17.20 14.34 -30.89
C ILE A 221 17.07 13.00 -30.12
N LYS A 222 15.83 12.67 -29.72
CA LYS A 222 15.48 11.46 -28.96
C LYS A 222 14.72 10.46 -29.84
N PRO A 223 15.38 9.75 -30.77
CA PRO A 223 14.73 8.94 -31.80
C PRO A 223 13.85 7.84 -31.22
N GLN A 224 14.21 7.25 -30.07
CA GLN A 224 13.41 6.23 -29.40
C GLN A 224 11.99 6.75 -29.04
N TYR A 225 11.88 7.98 -28.56
CA TYR A 225 10.60 8.58 -28.24
C TYR A 225 9.83 9.03 -29.48
N VAL A 226 10.54 9.47 -30.55
CA VAL A 226 9.91 9.75 -31.83
C VAL A 226 9.21 8.51 -32.37
N VAL A 227 9.94 7.38 -32.45
CA VAL A 227 9.41 6.11 -32.94
C VAL A 227 8.25 5.60 -32.09
N ALA A 228 8.37 5.65 -30.76
CA ALA A 228 7.32 5.19 -29.85
C ALA A 228 6.02 6.02 -30.01
N ASN A 229 6.14 7.35 -30.14
CA ASN A 229 4.99 8.23 -30.29
C ASN A 229 4.39 8.20 -31.71
N LEU A 230 5.20 8.06 -32.75
CA LEU A 230 4.70 7.80 -34.11
C LEU A 230 3.89 6.50 -34.14
N PHE A 231 4.38 5.45 -33.51
CA PHE A 231 3.65 4.19 -33.40
C PHE A 231 2.32 4.36 -32.62
N SER A 232 2.33 5.04 -31.49
CA SER A 232 1.12 5.34 -30.74
C SER A 232 0.11 6.14 -31.56
N ARG A 233 0.59 7.08 -32.37
CA ARG A 233 -0.27 7.89 -33.28
C ARG A 233 -0.81 7.05 -34.42
N ALA A 234 -0.01 6.14 -34.97
CA ALA A 234 -0.44 5.21 -36.02
C ALA A 234 -1.58 4.29 -35.52
N GLU A 235 -1.39 3.66 -34.36
CA GLU A 235 -2.44 2.83 -33.75
C GLU A 235 -3.72 3.62 -33.49
N TYR A 236 -3.58 4.83 -32.97
CA TYR A 236 -4.72 5.70 -32.72
C TYR A 236 -5.48 6.06 -34.01
N ARG A 237 -4.76 6.52 -35.04
CA ARG A 237 -5.34 6.84 -36.36
C ARG A 237 -6.03 5.63 -37.00
N ALA A 238 -5.40 4.47 -36.93
CA ALA A 238 -6.00 3.22 -37.40
C ALA A 238 -7.31 2.90 -36.67
N SER A 239 -7.37 3.07 -35.36
CA SER A 239 -8.59 2.88 -34.57
C SER A 239 -9.71 3.86 -34.90
N CYS A 240 -9.36 5.04 -35.41
CA CYS A 240 -10.30 6.06 -35.91
C CYS A 240 -10.66 5.90 -37.39
N GLY A 241 -10.10 4.89 -38.09
CA GLY A 241 -10.30 4.65 -39.51
C GLY A 241 -9.44 5.53 -40.44
N ASP A 242 -8.56 6.36 -39.90
CA ASP A 242 -7.57 7.10 -40.70
C ASP A 242 -6.37 6.20 -41.06
N TYR A 243 -6.63 5.25 -41.95
CA TYR A 243 -5.59 4.30 -42.38
C TYR A 243 -4.49 4.95 -43.21
N ARG A 244 -4.76 6.11 -43.86
CA ARG A 244 -3.73 6.85 -44.57
C ARG A 244 -2.74 7.47 -43.59
N GLY A 245 -3.20 8.17 -42.61
CA GLY A 245 -2.35 8.74 -41.58
C GLY A 245 -1.65 7.69 -40.74
N ALA A 246 -2.34 6.56 -40.41
CA ALA A 246 -1.74 5.44 -39.70
C ALA A 246 -0.57 4.82 -40.49
N LYS A 247 -0.74 4.62 -41.80
CA LYS A 247 0.31 4.16 -42.71
C LYS A 247 1.49 5.11 -42.70
N ASP A 248 1.24 6.43 -42.87
CA ASP A 248 2.31 7.41 -42.94
C ASP A 248 3.14 7.42 -41.64
N ASP A 249 2.51 7.43 -40.48
CA ASP A 249 3.19 7.39 -39.19
C ASP A 249 3.97 6.08 -38.98
N ALA A 250 3.40 4.92 -39.32
CA ALA A 250 4.08 3.64 -39.13
C ALA A 250 5.30 3.51 -40.08
N VAL A 251 5.20 3.98 -41.32
CA VAL A 251 6.31 4.00 -42.28
C VAL A 251 7.41 4.97 -41.83
N GLU A 252 7.02 6.14 -41.34
CA GLU A 252 7.96 7.11 -40.76
C GLU A 252 8.69 6.49 -39.56
N ALA A 253 7.99 5.86 -38.63
CA ALA A 253 8.60 5.15 -37.50
C ALA A 253 9.60 4.08 -37.97
N LEU A 254 9.27 3.33 -39.01
CA LEU A 254 10.16 2.31 -39.60
C LEU A 254 11.37 2.91 -40.34
N SER A 255 11.30 4.15 -40.79
CA SER A 255 12.43 4.84 -41.43
C SER A 255 13.61 5.09 -40.49
N TRP A 256 13.37 5.08 -39.18
CA TRP A 256 14.41 5.16 -38.13
C TRP A 256 15.16 3.83 -37.90
N LYS A 257 14.84 2.79 -38.70
CA LYS A 257 15.49 1.48 -38.69
C LYS A 257 16.99 1.61 -38.93
N GLY A 258 17.77 0.94 -38.11
CA GLY A 258 19.26 0.94 -38.21
C GLY A 258 19.95 1.62 -37.02
N LYS A 259 19.22 2.45 -36.25
CA LYS A 259 19.68 3.04 -34.98
C LYS A 259 18.95 2.49 -33.76
N LEU A 260 17.81 1.83 -33.95
CA LEU A 260 16.94 1.36 -32.89
C LEU A 260 16.43 -0.06 -33.18
N LYS A 261 16.20 -0.84 -32.11
CA LYS A 261 15.47 -2.10 -32.18
C LYS A 261 13.98 -1.76 -32.33
N ILE A 262 13.45 -1.96 -33.54
CA ILE A 262 12.05 -1.67 -33.87
C ILE A 262 11.16 -2.81 -33.40
N HIS A 263 10.08 -2.47 -32.70
CA HIS A 263 9.09 -3.44 -32.22
C HIS A 263 8.28 -4.04 -33.39
N PRO A 264 8.02 -5.37 -33.43
CA PRO A 264 7.29 -6.05 -34.51
C PRO A 264 5.94 -5.41 -34.82
N ARG A 265 5.21 -4.92 -33.81
CA ARG A 265 3.88 -4.30 -33.95
C ARG A 265 3.84 -3.11 -34.90
N ILE A 266 4.93 -2.37 -35.03
CA ILE A 266 5.00 -1.25 -35.99
C ILE A 266 4.84 -1.74 -37.43
N HIS A 267 5.50 -2.86 -37.76
CA HIS A 267 5.35 -3.52 -39.06
C HIS A 267 3.92 -4.02 -39.29
N TYR A 268 3.29 -4.62 -38.27
CA TYR A 268 1.91 -5.09 -38.36
C TYR A 268 0.91 -3.94 -38.50
N THR A 269 1.15 -2.82 -37.81
CA THR A 269 0.32 -1.62 -37.95
C THR A 269 0.43 -1.03 -39.36
N ALA A 270 1.63 -0.97 -39.92
CA ALA A 270 1.84 -0.57 -41.32
C ALA A 270 1.13 -1.52 -42.29
N ALA A 271 1.30 -2.85 -42.11
CA ALA A 271 0.66 -3.87 -42.93
C ALA A 271 -0.87 -3.76 -42.88
N SER A 272 -1.44 -3.64 -41.67
CA SER A 272 -2.89 -3.46 -41.47
C SER A 272 -3.40 -2.21 -42.17
N ALA A 273 -2.72 -1.08 -42.02
CA ALA A 273 -3.11 0.17 -42.66
C ALA A 273 -3.07 0.06 -44.19
N TYR A 274 -2.03 -0.56 -44.76
CA TYR A 274 -1.95 -0.81 -46.22
C TYR A 274 -3.06 -1.75 -46.70
N LEU A 275 -3.41 -2.79 -45.91
CA LEU A 275 -4.47 -3.73 -46.22
C LEU A 275 -5.83 -3.00 -46.33
N HIS A 276 -6.15 -2.15 -45.35
CA HIS A 276 -7.40 -1.36 -45.38
C HIS A 276 -7.42 -0.31 -46.51
N LEU A 277 -6.27 0.10 -47.01
CA LEU A 277 -6.13 0.94 -48.19
C LEU A 277 -6.18 0.16 -49.53
N GLY A 278 -6.39 -1.17 -49.50
CA GLY A 278 -6.43 -2.01 -50.68
C GLY A 278 -5.06 -2.28 -51.32
N ARG A 279 -3.97 -2.00 -50.63
CA ARG A 279 -2.59 -2.17 -51.13
C ARG A 279 -1.98 -3.48 -50.62
N LEU A 280 -2.48 -4.61 -51.11
CA LEU A 280 -2.13 -5.97 -50.66
C LEU A 280 -0.63 -6.26 -50.73
N ASP A 281 0.05 -5.88 -51.79
CA ASP A 281 1.50 -6.14 -51.95
C ASP A 281 2.32 -5.42 -50.89
N SER A 282 2.01 -4.15 -50.66
CA SER A 282 2.67 -3.37 -49.62
C SER A 282 2.38 -3.94 -48.24
N ALA A 283 1.15 -4.32 -47.98
CA ALA A 283 0.76 -4.94 -46.71
C ALA A 283 1.53 -6.24 -46.45
N ARG A 284 1.64 -7.11 -47.47
CA ARG A 284 2.41 -8.35 -47.42
C ARG A 284 3.91 -8.08 -47.19
N TYR A 285 4.46 -7.07 -47.85
CA TYR A 285 5.85 -6.66 -47.67
C TYR A 285 6.15 -6.35 -46.20
N TYR A 286 5.37 -5.48 -45.57
CA TYR A 286 5.60 -5.10 -44.17
C TYR A 286 5.41 -6.26 -43.21
N MET A 287 4.45 -7.13 -43.42
CA MET A 287 4.24 -8.32 -42.62
C MET A 287 5.43 -9.28 -42.67
N GLN A 288 5.99 -9.52 -43.89
CA GLN A 288 7.15 -10.43 -44.07
C GLN A 288 8.47 -9.88 -43.50
N HIS A 289 8.57 -8.56 -43.36
CA HIS A 289 9.75 -7.90 -42.81
C HIS A 289 9.64 -7.57 -41.32
N ALA A 290 8.57 -8.01 -40.67
CA ALA A 290 8.44 -7.88 -39.22
C ALA A 290 9.46 -8.77 -38.51
N PRO A 291 10.13 -8.29 -37.45
CA PRO A 291 10.98 -9.10 -36.58
C PRO A 291 10.20 -10.26 -35.96
N GLU A 292 10.91 -11.21 -35.36
CA GLU A 292 10.28 -12.31 -34.62
C GLU A 292 9.35 -11.78 -33.51
N MET A 293 8.24 -12.48 -33.34
CA MET A 293 7.24 -12.21 -32.30
C MET A 293 7.83 -12.55 -30.95
N THR A 294 7.78 -11.60 -30.02
CA THR A 294 8.34 -11.79 -28.69
C THR A 294 7.25 -11.92 -27.59
N THR A 295 6.04 -11.50 -27.90
CA THR A 295 4.93 -11.50 -26.95
C THR A 295 3.67 -12.15 -27.54
N ALA A 296 2.78 -12.62 -26.65
CA ALA A 296 1.47 -13.13 -27.07
C ALA A 296 0.63 -12.03 -27.77
N ALA A 297 0.78 -10.77 -27.38
CA ALA A 297 0.13 -9.64 -28.04
C ALA A 297 0.59 -9.45 -29.47
N ASP A 298 1.88 -9.68 -29.77
CA ASP A 298 2.42 -9.66 -31.13
C ASP A 298 1.81 -10.79 -31.97
N SER A 299 1.69 -11.98 -31.37
CA SER A 299 1.11 -13.17 -32.03
C SER A 299 -0.37 -12.95 -32.34
N ILE A 300 -1.15 -12.38 -31.42
CA ILE A 300 -2.56 -12.03 -31.62
C ILE A 300 -2.69 -11.08 -32.81
N MET A 301 -1.90 -10.02 -32.85
CA MET A 301 -1.95 -9.03 -33.95
C MET A 301 -1.54 -9.65 -35.28
N HIS A 302 -0.54 -10.53 -35.28
CA HIS A 302 -0.09 -11.26 -36.45
C HIS A 302 -1.20 -12.18 -37.02
N TYR A 303 -1.81 -13.02 -36.19
CA TYR A 303 -2.88 -13.91 -36.66
C TYR A 303 -4.13 -13.14 -37.09
N GLN A 304 -4.45 -12.03 -36.42
CA GLN A 304 -5.55 -11.17 -36.83
C GLN A 304 -5.28 -10.59 -38.24
N LEU A 305 -4.05 -10.15 -38.50
CA LEU A 305 -3.66 -9.64 -39.81
C LEU A 305 -3.68 -10.74 -40.89
N LEU A 306 -3.25 -11.99 -40.54
CA LEU A 306 -3.36 -13.14 -41.44
C LEU A 306 -4.84 -13.46 -41.78
N ALA A 307 -5.72 -13.36 -40.81
CA ALA A 307 -7.17 -13.55 -41.03
C ALA A 307 -7.73 -12.47 -41.98
N ASP A 308 -7.30 -11.21 -41.81
CA ASP A 308 -7.72 -10.12 -42.71
C ASP A 308 -7.19 -10.32 -44.12
N PHE A 309 -5.95 -10.77 -44.28
CA PHE A 309 -5.39 -11.14 -45.58
C PHE A 309 -6.18 -12.27 -46.22
N ALA A 310 -6.42 -13.36 -45.50
CA ALA A 310 -7.18 -14.51 -46.00
C ALA A 310 -8.59 -14.09 -46.43
N ARG A 311 -9.24 -13.20 -45.69
CA ARG A 311 -10.53 -12.62 -46.04
C ARG A 311 -10.48 -11.80 -47.34
N CYS A 312 -9.44 -11.00 -47.53
CA CYS A 312 -9.25 -10.24 -48.78
C CYS A 312 -8.97 -11.15 -49.97
N GLU A 313 -8.33 -12.30 -49.75
CA GLU A 313 -8.06 -13.32 -50.79
C GLU A 313 -9.22 -14.30 -51.03
N GLY A 314 -10.33 -14.18 -50.29
CA GLY A 314 -11.50 -15.08 -50.38
C GLY A 314 -11.28 -16.45 -49.75
N LYS A 315 -10.22 -16.66 -48.97
CA LYS A 315 -9.86 -17.90 -48.28
C LYS A 315 -10.55 -18.01 -46.93
N VAL A 316 -11.85 -18.34 -46.95
CA VAL A 316 -12.69 -18.28 -45.74
C VAL A 316 -12.22 -19.23 -44.65
N ASP A 317 -11.81 -20.45 -44.99
CA ASP A 317 -11.35 -21.45 -44.02
C ASP A 317 -10.06 -21.02 -43.33
N ASP A 318 -9.11 -20.44 -44.06
CA ASP A 318 -7.87 -19.90 -43.48
C ASP A 318 -8.20 -18.74 -42.55
N ALA A 319 -9.11 -17.86 -42.95
CA ALA A 319 -9.52 -16.71 -42.10
C ALA A 319 -10.14 -17.21 -40.79
N ILE A 320 -11.00 -18.21 -40.82
CA ILE A 320 -11.60 -18.82 -39.62
C ILE A 320 -10.52 -19.43 -38.73
N ASN A 321 -9.59 -20.19 -39.32
CA ASN A 321 -8.49 -20.80 -38.57
C ASN A 321 -7.62 -19.76 -37.85
N TYR A 322 -7.24 -18.66 -38.51
CA TYR A 322 -6.46 -17.61 -37.90
C TYR A 322 -7.25 -16.84 -36.83
N LEU A 323 -8.55 -16.61 -37.02
CA LEU A 323 -9.39 -16.02 -35.98
C LEU A 323 -9.51 -16.92 -34.75
N ASN A 324 -9.61 -18.24 -34.93
CA ASN A 324 -9.58 -19.18 -33.82
C ASN A 324 -8.25 -19.15 -33.06
N MET A 325 -7.12 -19.08 -33.78
CA MET A 325 -5.80 -18.90 -33.15
C MET A 325 -5.73 -17.59 -32.35
N THR A 326 -6.25 -16.52 -32.90
CA THR A 326 -6.34 -15.21 -32.20
C THR A 326 -7.16 -15.33 -30.92
N HIS A 327 -8.33 -15.98 -31.02
CA HIS A 327 -9.23 -16.15 -29.87
C HIS A 327 -8.59 -17.00 -28.77
N ASN A 328 -8.01 -18.15 -29.13
CA ASN A 328 -7.35 -19.04 -28.17
C ASN A 328 -6.17 -18.35 -27.46
N LEU A 329 -5.40 -17.54 -28.18
CA LEU A 329 -4.31 -16.76 -27.58
C LEU A 329 -4.84 -15.66 -26.67
N ALA A 330 -5.89 -14.95 -27.09
CA ALA A 330 -6.52 -13.91 -26.28
C ALA A 330 -7.11 -14.46 -24.98
N ASP A 331 -7.76 -15.64 -25.08
CA ASP A 331 -8.28 -16.35 -23.91
C ASP A 331 -7.15 -16.78 -22.96
N SER A 332 -6.04 -17.32 -23.52
CA SER A 332 -4.87 -17.71 -22.75
C SER A 332 -4.26 -16.53 -22.00
N VAL A 333 -4.10 -15.38 -22.67
CA VAL A 333 -3.60 -14.13 -22.04
C VAL A 333 -4.55 -13.63 -20.96
N THR A 334 -5.86 -13.70 -21.24
CA THR A 334 -6.88 -13.27 -20.27
C THR A 334 -6.88 -14.17 -19.04
N MET A 335 -6.80 -15.49 -19.23
CA MET A 335 -6.72 -16.47 -18.14
C MET A 335 -5.43 -16.29 -17.31
N SER A 336 -4.29 -16.08 -17.97
CA SER A 336 -3.03 -15.77 -17.27
C SER A 336 -3.14 -14.50 -16.44
N SER A 337 -3.66 -13.42 -17.01
CA SER A 337 -3.87 -12.15 -16.30
C SER A 337 -4.86 -12.26 -15.14
N MET A 338 -5.90 -13.11 -15.28
CA MET A 338 -6.83 -13.41 -14.18
C MET A 338 -6.14 -14.19 -13.07
N ASN A 339 -5.33 -15.19 -13.41
CA ASN A 339 -4.58 -15.98 -12.44
C ASN A 339 -3.55 -15.10 -11.69
N ASP A 340 -2.87 -14.20 -12.38
CA ASP A 340 -1.93 -13.26 -11.76
C ASP A 340 -2.64 -12.34 -10.77
N LYS A 341 -3.81 -11.81 -11.12
CA LYS A 341 -4.64 -10.99 -10.21
C LYS A 341 -5.17 -11.79 -9.04
N LEU A 342 -5.59 -13.04 -9.25
CA LEU A 342 -6.02 -13.93 -8.18
C LEU A 342 -4.88 -14.20 -7.20
N LEU A 343 -3.69 -14.50 -7.73
CA LEU A 343 -2.48 -14.70 -6.93
C LEU A 343 -2.08 -13.43 -6.16
N GLU A 344 -2.25 -12.25 -6.75
CA GLU A 344 -2.02 -10.96 -6.09
C GLU A 344 -3.00 -10.74 -4.93
N VAL A 345 -4.29 -11.03 -5.14
CA VAL A 345 -5.31 -10.96 -4.10
C VAL A 345 -5.01 -11.96 -2.98
N GLU A 346 -4.61 -13.19 -3.32
CA GLU A 346 -4.24 -14.22 -2.36
C GLU A 346 -3.00 -13.81 -1.54
N LYS A 347 -1.94 -13.32 -2.19
CA LYS A 347 -0.75 -12.77 -1.51
C LYS A 347 -1.09 -11.58 -0.60
N LYS A 348 -2.00 -10.71 -1.02
CA LYS A 348 -2.45 -9.57 -0.22
C LYS A 348 -3.23 -10.04 1.00
N TYR A 349 -4.08 -11.05 0.86
CA TYR A 349 -4.80 -11.70 1.94
C TYR A 349 -3.84 -12.34 2.94
N ASP A 350 -2.88 -13.16 2.45
CA ASP A 350 -1.88 -13.81 3.29
C ASP A 350 -1.01 -12.79 4.05
N SER A 351 -0.63 -11.70 3.39
CA SER A 351 0.13 -10.63 4.03
C SER A 351 -0.67 -9.91 5.11
N GLN A 352 -1.97 -9.72 4.91
CA GLN A 352 -2.87 -9.13 5.92
C GLN A 352 -3.09 -10.06 7.09
N GLN A 353 -3.26 -11.38 6.84
CA GLN A 353 -3.34 -12.39 7.90
C GLN A 353 -2.05 -12.43 8.73
N ALA A 354 -0.89 -12.48 8.09
CA ALA A 354 0.39 -12.47 8.77
C ALA A 354 0.59 -11.17 9.60
N ALA A 355 0.16 -10.03 9.09
CA ALA A 355 0.19 -8.76 9.82
C ALA A 355 -0.75 -8.77 11.03
N LEU A 356 -1.95 -9.35 10.89
CA LEU A 356 -2.91 -9.51 11.98
C LEU A 356 -2.38 -10.46 13.07
N GLU A 357 -1.83 -11.61 12.68
CA GLU A 357 -1.20 -12.54 13.61
C GLU A 357 -0.03 -11.90 14.38
N LYS A 358 0.81 -11.15 13.66
CA LYS A 358 1.91 -10.39 14.26
C LYS A 358 1.41 -9.31 15.23
N ALA A 359 0.34 -8.62 14.89
CA ALA A 359 -0.29 -7.63 15.76
C ALA A 359 -0.89 -8.27 17.02
N LEU A 360 -1.56 -9.41 16.88
CA LEU A 360 -2.09 -10.22 17.99
C LEU A 360 -0.97 -10.75 18.89
N LEU A 361 0.11 -11.26 18.30
CA LEU A 361 1.28 -11.72 19.05
C LEU A 361 1.92 -10.56 19.83
N ASN A 362 2.10 -9.42 19.18
CA ASN A 362 2.65 -8.23 19.84
C ASN A 362 1.73 -7.68 20.95
N SER A 363 0.41 -7.77 20.79
CA SER A 363 -0.53 -7.37 21.84
C SER A 363 -0.46 -8.32 23.05
N ARG A 364 -0.36 -9.64 22.80
CA ARG A 364 -0.14 -10.66 23.85
C ARG A 364 1.18 -10.44 24.56
N LEU A 365 2.26 -10.21 23.82
CA LEU A 365 3.59 -9.90 24.40
C LEU A 365 3.57 -8.64 25.27
N ARG A 366 2.89 -7.59 24.83
CA ARG A 366 2.72 -6.36 25.64
C ARG A 366 1.88 -6.62 26.88
N GLY A 367 0.81 -7.43 26.76
CA GLY A 367 -0.01 -7.83 27.90
C GLY A 367 0.78 -8.66 28.94
N THR A 368 1.58 -9.61 28.49
CA THR A 368 2.45 -10.41 29.39
C THR A 368 3.54 -9.56 30.04
N LEU A 369 4.16 -8.63 29.29
CA LEU A 369 5.17 -7.72 29.84
C LEU A 369 4.55 -6.77 30.88
N LEU A 370 3.34 -6.24 30.63
CA LEU A 370 2.62 -5.42 31.62
C LEU A 370 2.24 -6.23 32.86
N GLY A 371 1.81 -7.49 32.69
CA GLY A 371 1.53 -8.40 33.79
C GLY A 371 2.77 -8.70 34.64
N LEU A 372 3.92 -8.97 33.99
CA LEU A 372 5.20 -9.16 34.68
C LEU A 372 5.66 -7.89 35.41
N ALA A 373 5.52 -6.72 34.80
CA ALA A 373 5.85 -5.45 35.42
C ALA A 373 4.97 -5.18 36.64
N LEU A 374 3.69 -5.50 36.59
CA LEU A 374 2.76 -5.37 37.70
C LEU A 374 3.11 -6.32 38.85
N LEU A 375 3.47 -7.59 38.52
CA LEU A 375 3.93 -8.56 39.49
C LEU A 375 5.25 -8.12 40.17
N LEU A 376 6.15 -7.51 39.40
CA LEU A 376 7.40 -6.99 39.92
C LEU A 376 7.17 -5.78 40.85
N LEU A 377 6.26 -4.88 40.50
CA LEU A 377 5.85 -3.77 41.34
C LEU A 377 5.18 -4.23 42.64
N THR A 378 4.31 -5.26 42.57
CA THR A 378 3.68 -5.82 43.75
C THR A 378 4.70 -6.53 44.67
N ALA A 379 5.67 -7.27 44.08
CA ALA A 379 6.75 -7.87 44.81
C ALA A 379 7.66 -6.84 45.51
N LEU A 380 7.98 -5.76 44.81
CA LEU A 380 8.74 -4.62 45.39
C LEU A 380 7.97 -3.94 46.52
N ALA A 381 6.66 -3.72 46.34
CA ALA A 381 5.79 -3.15 47.38
C ALA A 381 5.72 -4.05 48.61
N LEU A 382 5.59 -5.36 48.41
CA LEU A 382 5.64 -6.34 49.51
C LEU A 382 7.01 -6.37 50.19
N ALA A 383 8.10 -6.36 49.44
CA ALA A 383 9.45 -6.28 49.96
C ALA A 383 9.66 -5.00 50.79
N PHE A 384 9.13 -3.87 50.30
CA PHE A 384 9.17 -2.59 51.02
C PHE A 384 8.34 -2.62 52.30
N LEU A 385 7.15 -3.26 52.27
CA LEU A 385 6.34 -3.44 53.48
C LEU A 385 7.01 -4.33 54.50
N VAL A 386 7.64 -5.44 54.04
CA VAL A 386 8.42 -6.34 54.92
C VAL A 386 9.64 -5.63 55.50
N TRP A 387 10.36 -4.83 54.67
CA TRP A 387 11.49 -4.03 55.14
C TRP A 387 11.03 -2.97 56.13
N ARG A 388 9.94 -2.24 55.88
CA ARG A 388 9.36 -1.29 56.81
C ARG A 388 8.88 -1.96 58.11
N TYR A 389 8.30 -3.14 58.01
CA TYR A 389 7.89 -3.93 59.16
C TYR A 389 9.11 -4.41 59.98
N ARG A 390 10.15 -4.90 59.31
CA ARG A 390 11.43 -5.28 60.01
C ARG A 390 12.11 -4.09 60.67
N ASN A 391 12.09 -2.95 60.05
CA ASN A 391 12.64 -1.72 60.65
C ASN A 391 11.82 -1.27 61.85
N ARG A 392 10.49 -1.35 61.78
CA ARG A 392 9.64 -1.08 62.97
C ARG A 392 9.90 -2.08 64.11
N LEU A 393 10.06 -3.37 63.78
CA LEU A 393 10.41 -4.38 64.75
C LEU A 393 11.81 -4.12 65.39
N LYS A 394 12.77 -3.68 64.58
CA LYS A 394 14.09 -3.28 65.12
C LYS A 394 14.01 -2.06 66.04
N ILE A 395 13.19 -1.08 65.69
CA ILE A 395 12.95 0.09 66.57
C ILE A 395 12.22 -0.34 67.84
N GLN A 396 11.23 -1.24 67.72
CA GLN A 396 10.53 -1.78 68.90
C GLN A 396 11.42 -2.66 69.74
N GLN A 397 12.38 -3.41 69.13
CA GLN A 397 13.38 -4.17 69.93
C GLN A 397 14.34 -3.25 70.67
N THR A 398 14.77 -2.17 70.07
CA THR A 398 15.62 -1.18 70.78
C THR A 398 14.87 -0.45 71.87
N GLU A 399 13.57 -0.15 71.68
CA GLU A 399 12.70 0.40 72.75
C GLU A 399 12.43 -0.65 73.85
N TYR A 400 12.27 -1.94 73.44
CA TYR A 400 12.06 -3.01 74.40
C TYR A 400 13.31 -3.34 75.24
N GLU A 401 14.52 -3.22 74.69
CA GLU A 401 15.78 -3.33 75.47
C GLU A 401 15.95 -2.18 76.47
N LEU A 402 15.41 -0.99 76.18
CA LEU A 402 15.33 0.12 77.12
C LEU A 402 14.28 -0.09 78.23
N GLN A 403 13.21 -0.82 77.90
CA GLN A 403 12.12 -1.12 78.86
C GLN A 403 12.33 -2.43 79.60
N LYS A 404 13.41 -3.22 79.33
CA LYS A 404 13.78 -4.42 80.07
C LYS A 404 14.21 -4.14 81.52
N ALA A 405 14.32 -2.89 81.89
CA ALA A 405 14.50 -2.48 83.28
C ALA A 405 13.20 -2.51 84.13
N ASP A 406 12.03 -2.65 83.49
CA ASP A 406 10.73 -2.78 84.19
C ASP A 406 10.11 -4.21 84.00
N LEU A 407 10.80 -5.21 84.57
CA LEU A 407 10.52 -6.63 84.32
C LEU A 407 9.26 -7.19 85.02
N ASP A 408 8.58 -6.45 85.85
CA ASP A 408 7.46 -7.00 86.65
C ASP A 408 6.06 -6.81 86.07
N GLN A 409 5.96 -6.18 84.86
CA GLN A 409 4.67 -6.03 84.17
C GLN A 409 4.45 -7.06 83.04
N SER A 410 5.35 -8.01 82.84
CA SER A 410 5.36 -8.84 81.60
C SER A 410 4.49 -10.09 81.64
N ILE A 411 3.86 -10.45 82.70
CA ILE A 411 3.01 -11.67 82.75
C ILE A 411 1.61 -11.45 82.11
N ALA A 412 1.15 -10.20 82.13
CA ALA A 412 -0.11 -9.87 81.49
C ALA A 412 0.00 -9.80 79.94
N SER A 413 1.18 -9.61 79.39
CA SER A 413 1.38 -9.51 77.94
C SER A 413 1.48 -10.89 77.21
N LEU A 414 1.77 -11.97 77.92
CA LEU A 414 1.82 -13.31 77.35
C LEU A 414 0.43 -13.86 76.95
N GLN A 415 -0.60 -13.45 77.61
CA GLN A 415 -1.97 -13.84 77.24
C GLN A 415 -2.45 -13.14 75.97
N HIS A 416 -1.98 -11.92 75.71
CA HIS A 416 -2.31 -11.20 74.49
C HIS A 416 -1.62 -11.76 73.23
N MET A 417 -0.47 -12.43 73.43
CA MET A 417 0.25 -13.02 72.31
C MET A 417 -0.44 -14.28 71.77
N GLN A 418 -1.17 -14.98 72.60
CA GLN A 418 -1.93 -16.18 72.19
C GLN A 418 -3.15 -15.81 71.34
N GLU A 419 -3.78 -14.66 71.60
CA GLU A 419 -4.91 -14.17 70.81
C GLU A 419 -4.45 -13.73 69.42
N THR A 420 -3.27 -13.09 69.33
CA THR A 420 -2.74 -12.63 68.04
C THR A 420 -2.33 -13.79 67.10
N ILE A 421 -1.91 -14.92 67.63
CA ILE A 421 -1.58 -16.14 66.86
C ILE A 421 -2.86 -16.73 66.23
N ASN A 422 -3.97 -16.71 66.94
CA ASN A 422 -5.25 -17.20 66.43
C ASN A 422 -5.80 -16.30 65.28
N ASP A 423 -5.52 -14.98 65.34
CA ASP A 423 -5.92 -14.07 64.26
C ASP A 423 -5.06 -14.26 63.00
N TYR A 424 -3.77 -14.60 63.15
CA TYR A 424 -2.93 -14.92 62.01
C TYR A 424 -3.32 -16.21 61.31
N GLU A 425 -3.74 -17.25 62.06
CA GLU A 425 -4.28 -18.49 61.48
C GLU A 425 -5.58 -18.25 60.71
N GLN A 426 -6.40 -17.31 61.15
CA GLN A 426 -7.62 -16.94 60.45
C GLN A 426 -7.32 -16.20 59.16
N SER A 427 -6.37 -15.24 59.16
CA SER A 427 -5.98 -14.49 57.94
C SER A 427 -5.30 -15.38 56.90
N LEU A 428 -4.60 -16.44 57.31
CA LEU A 428 -4.01 -17.43 56.40
C LEU A 428 -5.09 -18.26 55.68
N LYS A 429 -6.17 -18.57 56.37
CA LYS A 429 -7.35 -19.24 55.77
C LYS A 429 -8.07 -18.34 54.77
N ASP A 430 -8.16 -17.06 55.07
CA ASP A 430 -8.80 -16.08 54.18
C ASP A 430 -7.96 -15.86 52.90
N ALA A 431 -6.62 -15.82 53.02
CA ALA A 431 -5.71 -15.75 51.88
C ALA A 431 -5.74 -17.01 50.99
N GLN A 432 -5.96 -18.21 51.59
CA GLN A 432 -6.16 -19.43 50.81
C GLN A 432 -7.49 -19.46 50.06
N ALA A 433 -8.54 -18.88 50.63
CA ALA A 433 -9.85 -18.72 49.95
C ALA A 433 -9.77 -17.74 48.77
N GLU A 434 -8.99 -16.65 48.92
CA GLU A 434 -8.75 -15.67 47.85
C GLU A 434 -7.93 -16.27 46.70
N TYR A 435 -6.95 -17.16 47.00
CA TYR A 435 -6.19 -17.88 45.98
C TYR A 435 -7.07 -18.81 45.14
N GLN A 436 -8.00 -19.53 45.79
CA GLN A 436 -8.97 -20.39 45.07
C GLN A 436 -9.95 -19.57 44.22
N GLY A 437 -10.29 -18.35 44.65
CA GLY A 437 -11.10 -17.42 43.86
C GLY A 437 -10.39 -16.92 42.59
N ASN A 438 -9.09 -16.77 42.65
CA ASN A 438 -8.29 -16.36 41.49
C ASN A 438 -8.09 -17.49 40.47
N GLU A 439 -8.08 -18.74 40.93
CA GLU A 439 -8.03 -19.92 40.06
C GLU A 439 -9.33 -20.09 39.24
N ALA A 440 -10.48 -19.80 39.87
CA ALA A 440 -11.78 -19.78 39.20
C ALA A 440 -11.87 -18.64 38.12
N ARG A 441 -11.36 -17.45 38.44
CA ARG A 441 -11.29 -16.34 37.48
C ARG A 441 -10.37 -16.62 36.29
N MET A 442 -9.31 -17.39 36.50
CA MET A 442 -8.42 -17.81 35.42
C MET A 442 -9.05 -18.86 34.51
N SER A 443 -9.89 -19.73 35.06
CA SER A 443 -10.71 -20.68 34.29
C SER A 443 -11.76 -19.99 33.44
N ASP A 444 -12.40 -18.94 33.96
CA ASP A 444 -13.39 -18.12 33.21
C ASP A 444 -12.70 -17.34 32.08
N ALA A 445 -11.48 -16.85 32.31
CA ALA A 445 -10.70 -16.17 31.28
C ALA A 445 -10.24 -17.10 30.16
N ILE A 446 -9.95 -18.38 30.47
CA ILE A 446 -9.62 -19.40 29.48
C ILE A 446 -10.87 -19.74 28.64
N ALA A 447 -12.03 -19.85 29.28
CA ALA A 447 -13.30 -20.08 28.58
C ALA A 447 -13.66 -18.92 27.64
N ASP A 448 -13.40 -17.65 28.04
CA ASP A 448 -13.58 -16.47 27.18
C ASP A 448 -12.60 -16.44 25.99
N LEU A 449 -11.38 -16.95 26.18
CA LEU A 449 -10.39 -17.12 25.10
C LEU A 449 -10.77 -18.23 24.12
N GLU A 450 -11.38 -19.32 24.60
CA GLU A 450 -11.88 -20.39 23.74
C GLU A 450 -13.11 -19.92 22.92
N ALA A 451 -13.99 -19.14 23.52
CA ALA A 451 -15.12 -18.51 22.82
C ALA A 451 -14.64 -17.55 21.72
N LYS A 452 -13.61 -16.76 21.98
CA LYS A 452 -12.98 -15.87 20.99
C LYS A 452 -12.30 -16.63 19.85
N LYS A 453 -11.75 -17.82 20.13
CA LYS A 453 -11.19 -18.71 19.12
C LYS A 453 -12.27 -19.25 18.19
N GLN A 454 -13.42 -19.63 18.74
CA GLN A 454 -14.55 -20.09 17.94
C GLN A 454 -15.11 -18.98 17.04
N GLN A 455 -15.17 -17.76 17.53
CA GLN A 455 -15.56 -16.56 16.75
C GLN A 455 -14.56 -16.28 15.62
N SER A 456 -13.27 -16.58 15.81
CA SER A 456 -12.24 -16.45 14.78
C SER A 456 -12.40 -17.50 13.66
N ASP A 457 -12.82 -18.72 13.99
CA ASP A 457 -13.07 -19.78 12.99
C ASP A 457 -14.36 -19.51 12.21
N GLU A 458 -15.39 -18.92 12.82
CA GLU A 458 -16.59 -18.44 12.13
C GLU A 458 -16.25 -17.29 11.17
N LEU A 459 -15.40 -16.33 11.59
CA LEU A 459 -14.89 -15.27 10.74
C LEU A 459 -14.12 -15.79 9.52
N ARG A 460 -13.34 -16.85 9.69
CA ARG A 460 -12.62 -17.50 8.59
C ARG A 460 -13.58 -18.06 7.54
N THR A 461 -14.66 -18.72 7.97
CA THR A 461 -15.69 -19.24 7.09
C THR A 461 -16.42 -18.12 6.32
N ILE A 462 -16.65 -16.97 6.98
CA ILE A 462 -17.26 -15.80 6.37
C ILE A 462 -16.32 -15.15 5.34
N VAL A 463 -15.02 -15.08 5.64
CA VAL A 463 -14.01 -14.57 4.71
C VAL A 463 -13.89 -15.47 3.47
N ASP A 464 -13.93 -16.79 3.63
CA ASP A 464 -13.91 -17.73 2.51
C ASP A 464 -15.16 -17.56 1.61
N ASN A 465 -16.33 -17.33 2.21
CA ASN A 465 -17.56 -17.00 1.48
C ASN A 465 -17.46 -15.64 0.77
N GLN A 466 -16.85 -14.64 1.39
CA GLN A 466 -16.60 -13.32 0.77
C GLN A 466 -15.61 -13.42 -0.39
N MET A 467 -14.59 -14.28 -0.29
CA MET A 467 -13.66 -14.55 -1.38
C MET A 467 -14.33 -15.19 -2.59
N GLN A 468 -15.33 -16.07 -2.40
CA GLN A 468 -16.16 -16.57 -3.50
C GLN A 468 -16.95 -15.44 -4.18
N VAL A 469 -17.52 -14.52 -3.41
CA VAL A 469 -18.21 -13.35 -3.94
C VAL A 469 -17.27 -12.43 -4.72
N VAL A 470 -16.08 -12.18 -4.17
CA VAL A 470 -15.02 -11.40 -4.86
C VAL A 470 -14.60 -12.07 -6.16
N HIS A 471 -14.47 -13.39 -6.18
CA HIS A 471 -14.16 -14.16 -7.38
C HIS A 471 -15.23 -13.98 -8.47
N GLN A 472 -16.52 -14.12 -8.09
CA GLN A 472 -17.65 -13.87 -9.01
C GLN A 472 -17.68 -12.40 -9.48
N LEU A 473 -17.39 -11.43 -8.62
CA LEU A 473 -17.35 -10.03 -8.97
C LEU A 473 -16.21 -9.72 -9.95
N LEU A 474 -15.03 -10.32 -9.76
CA LEU A 474 -13.90 -10.22 -10.68
C LEU A 474 -14.25 -10.82 -12.05
N GLN A 475 -14.87 -11.98 -12.08
CA GLN A 475 -15.33 -12.62 -13.30
C GLN A 475 -16.33 -11.73 -14.05
N TRP A 476 -17.32 -11.16 -13.35
CA TRP A 476 -18.31 -10.28 -13.97
C TRP A 476 -17.75 -8.92 -14.39
N SER A 477 -16.70 -8.40 -13.73
CA SER A 477 -16.04 -7.15 -14.14
C SER A 477 -15.35 -7.27 -15.49
N TYR A 478 -14.95 -8.48 -15.87
CA TYR A 478 -14.38 -8.78 -17.18
C TYR A 478 -15.42 -9.02 -18.28
N GLU A 479 -16.59 -9.57 -17.90
CA GLU A 479 -17.62 -10.00 -18.85
C GLU A 479 -18.68 -8.93 -19.15
N CYS A 480 -18.80 -7.86 -18.33
CA CYS A 480 -19.95 -6.97 -18.36
C CYS A 480 -19.57 -5.48 -18.34
N ASN A 481 -20.41 -4.66 -18.99
CA ASN A 481 -20.37 -3.20 -18.77
C ASN A 481 -20.90 -2.82 -17.37
N GLU A 482 -20.60 -1.59 -16.90
CA GLU A 482 -20.94 -1.11 -15.53
C GLU A 482 -22.41 -1.32 -15.14
N THR A 483 -23.34 -1.14 -16.07
CA THR A 483 -24.79 -1.28 -15.80
C THR A 483 -25.22 -2.72 -15.61
N THR A 484 -24.61 -3.65 -16.33
CA THR A 484 -24.86 -5.08 -16.20
C THR A 484 -24.22 -5.66 -14.95
N PHE A 485 -23.01 -5.21 -14.62
CA PHE A 485 -22.32 -5.54 -13.38
C PHE A 485 -23.14 -5.13 -12.15
N ALA A 486 -23.60 -3.88 -12.10
CA ALA A 486 -24.41 -3.37 -10.99
C ALA A 486 -25.72 -4.15 -10.80
N LYS A 487 -26.36 -4.60 -11.90
CA LYS A 487 -27.57 -5.43 -11.84
C LYS A 487 -27.28 -6.83 -11.27
N ARG A 488 -26.19 -7.49 -11.72
CA ARG A 488 -25.78 -8.82 -11.25
C ARG A 488 -25.32 -8.77 -9.79
N PHE A 489 -24.57 -7.74 -9.41
CA PHE A 489 -24.15 -7.52 -8.03
C PHE A 489 -25.34 -7.42 -7.08
N ASN A 490 -26.33 -6.56 -7.39
CA ASN A 490 -27.52 -6.45 -6.54
C ASN A 490 -28.34 -7.74 -6.49
N LYS A 491 -28.38 -8.50 -7.58
CA LYS A 491 -29.03 -9.82 -7.58
C LYS A 491 -28.32 -10.78 -6.64
N LEU A 492 -26.98 -10.78 -6.64
CA LEU A 492 -26.17 -11.59 -5.72
C LEU A 492 -26.44 -11.21 -4.26
N MET A 493 -26.40 -9.92 -3.94
CA MET A 493 -26.58 -9.42 -2.58
C MET A 493 -28.00 -9.67 -2.02
N THR A 494 -28.98 -9.91 -2.88
CA THR A 494 -30.34 -10.25 -2.49
C THR A 494 -30.66 -11.75 -2.56
N MET A 495 -29.73 -12.58 -3.07
CA MET A 495 -29.90 -14.05 -3.04
C MET A 495 -29.71 -14.58 -1.62
N ARG A 496 -30.52 -15.56 -1.25
CA ARG A 496 -30.33 -16.35 -0.02
C ARG A 496 -29.18 -17.33 -0.23
N GLY A 497 -28.41 -17.60 0.83
CA GLY A 497 -27.31 -18.56 0.82
C GLY A 497 -27.78 -19.99 0.46
N PRO A 498 -26.85 -20.92 0.21
CA PRO A 498 -27.15 -22.28 -0.24
C PRO A 498 -27.99 -23.10 0.75
N ASP A 499 -28.09 -22.70 2.00
CA ASP A 499 -29.00 -23.31 2.99
C ASP A 499 -30.33 -22.55 2.96
N GLU A 500 -31.39 -23.20 2.52
CA GLU A 500 -32.74 -22.64 2.26
C GLU A 500 -33.43 -21.88 3.42
N VAL A 501 -32.74 -21.66 4.55
CA VAL A 501 -33.21 -20.94 5.74
C VAL A 501 -32.40 -19.65 5.99
N GLY A 502 -31.43 -19.30 5.13
CA GLY A 502 -30.48 -18.22 5.34
C GLY A 502 -31.00 -16.82 4.99
N ALA A 503 -30.47 -15.83 5.71
CA ALA A 503 -30.57 -14.41 5.41
C ALA A 503 -29.96 -14.06 4.04
N SER A 504 -30.40 -12.95 3.43
CA SER A 504 -29.76 -12.46 2.19
C SER A 504 -28.30 -12.05 2.45
N TYR A 505 -27.50 -11.91 1.38
CA TYR A 505 -26.12 -11.39 1.56
C TYR A 505 -26.09 -10.00 2.21
N TRP A 506 -27.12 -9.17 2.01
CA TRP A 506 -27.26 -7.89 2.70
C TRP A 506 -27.52 -8.09 4.20
N ASP A 507 -28.41 -9.01 4.56
CA ASP A 507 -28.71 -9.34 5.96
C ASP A 507 -27.47 -9.91 6.66
N ASN A 508 -26.71 -10.77 5.97
CA ASN A 508 -25.46 -11.33 6.48
C ASN A 508 -24.40 -10.24 6.67
N LEU A 509 -24.28 -9.30 5.73
CA LEU A 509 -23.33 -8.18 5.83
C LEU A 509 -23.69 -7.25 6.99
N GLN A 510 -24.97 -6.98 7.18
CA GLN A 510 -25.47 -6.17 8.31
C GLN A 510 -25.28 -6.90 9.64
N SER A 511 -25.61 -8.18 9.72
CA SER A 511 -25.38 -8.99 10.92
C SER A 511 -23.92 -9.00 11.30
N LEU A 512 -23.05 -9.27 10.34
CA LEU A 512 -21.60 -9.27 10.54
C LEU A 512 -21.07 -7.89 10.99
N ALA A 513 -21.61 -6.80 10.44
CA ALA A 513 -21.26 -5.46 10.90
C ALA A 513 -21.64 -5.23 12.36
N ASN A 514 -22.79 -5.74 12.80
CA ASN A 514 -23.18 -5.65 14.19
C ASN A 514 -22.33 -6.54 15.11
N ASP A 515 -22.04 -7.76 14.68
CA ASP A 515 -21.28 -8.74 15.47
C ASP A 515 -19.81 -8.30 15.67
N LEU A 516 -19.19 -7.76 14.61
CA LEU A 516 -17.80 -7.35 14.66
C LEU A 516 -17.57 -5.96 15.26
N TYR A 517 -18.55 -5.08 15.18
CA TYR A 517 -18.40 -3.66 15.53
C TYR A 517 -19.43 -3.22 16.58
N ASP A 518 -19.59 -4.02 17.61
CA ASP A 518 -20.37 -3.69 18.84
C ASP A 518 -21.77 -3.15 18.53
N ASN A 519 -22.52 -3.88 17.70
CA ASN A 519 -23.89 -3.52 17.29
C ASN A 519 -23.98 -2.14 16.62
N VAL A 520 -22.99 -1.78 15.82
CA VAL A 520 -22.85 -0.45 15.20
C VAL A 520 -24.09 0.00 14.42
N LEU A 521 -24.75 -0.90 13.68
CA LEU A 521 -25.93 -0.55 12.89
C LEU A 521 -27.17 -0.35 13.78
N VAL A 522 -27.31 -1.14 14.84
CA VAL A 522 -28.38 -0.98 15.84
C VAL A 522 -28.22 0.37 16.54
N LYS A 523 -27.01 0.68 17.00
CA LYS A 523 -26.68 1.96 17.65
C LYS A 523 -26.87 3.15 16.70
N ALA A 524 -26.49 3.01 15.44
CA ALA A 524 -26.73 4.05 14.43
C ALA A 524 -28.25 4.31 14.26
N GLN A 525 -29.05 3.26 14.21
CA GLN A 525 -30.49 3.37 14.08
C GLN A 525 -31.15 3.99 15.32
N GLU A 526 -30.67 3.65 16.51
CA GLU A 526 -31.12 4.24 17.78
C GLU A 526 -30.80 5.74 17.84
N VAL A 527 -29.56 6.13 17.55
CA VAL A 527 -29.13 7.54 17.53
C VAL A 527 -29.89 8.35 16.49
N ALA A 528 -30.20 7.78 15.34
CA ALA A 528 -31.01 8.42 14.30
C ALA A 528 -32.53 8.40 14.61
N GLY A 529 -32.96 7.89 15.75
CA GLY A 529 -34.39 7.80 16.12
C GLY A 529 -35.20 6.94 15.16
N GLY A 530 -34.64 5.87 14.62
CA GLY A 530 -35.31 4.96 13.68
C GLY A 530 -35.47 5.53 12.25
N THR A 531 -34.84 6.64 11.91
CA THR A 531 -35.05 7.35 10.62
C THR A 531 -34.10 6.92 9.49
N LEU A 532 -33.15 6.01 9.75
CA LEU A 532 -32.27 5.48 8.71
C LEU A 532 -33.02 4.49 7.82
N ARG A 533 -32.87 4.65 6.52
CA ARG A 533 -33.44 3.76 5.52
C ARG A 533 -32.50 2.59 5.26
N GLU A 534 -33.02 1.54 4.66
CA GLU A 534 -32.26 0.34 4.34
C GLU A 534 -31.02 0.62 3.46
N ASP A 535 -31.14 1.52 2.48
CA ASP A 535 -30.02 1.94 1.65
C ASP A 535 -28.93 2.67 2.46
N GLU A 536 -29.30 3.39 3.50
CA GLU A 536 -28.38 4.09 4.40
C GLU A 536 -27.69 3.12 5.38
N ILE A 537 -28.41 2.12 5.87
CA ILE A 537 -27.87 1.04 6.72
C ILE A 537 -26.86 0.20 5.92
N ASN A 538 -27.20 -0.17 4.69
CA ASN A 538 -26.30 -0.91 3.79
C ASN A 538 -25.02 -0.12 3.49
N LEU A 539 -25.12 1.19 3.34
CA LEU A 539 -23.96 2.05 3.16
C LEU A 539 -23.06 2.08 4.40
N ILE A 540 -23.63 2.16 5.59
CA ILE A 540 -22.89 2.09 6.86
C ILE A 540 -22.20 0.74 6.97
N ALA A 541 -22.89 -0.38 6.71
CA ALA A 541 -22.32 -1.72 6.75
C ALA A 541 -21.12 -1.87 5.80
N LEU A 542 -21.22 -1.41 4.54
CA LEU A 542 -20.12 -1.40 3.59
C LEU A 542 -18.90 -0.59 4.08
N LEU A 543 -19.17 0.55 4.73
CA LEU A 543 -18.08 1.38 5.29
C LEU A 543 -17.38 0.69 6.46
N CYS A 544 -18.13 0.04 7.35
CA CYS A 544 -17.57 -0.73 8.47
C CYS A 544 -16.61 -1.82 7.96
N HIS A 545 -16.99 -2.52 6.90
CA HIS A 545 -16.16 -3.54 6.26
C HIS A 545 -15.02 -2.98 5.38
N GLY A 546 -14.86 -1.65 5.30
CA GLY A 546 -13.72 -1.00 4.65
C GLY A 546 -13.76 -0.98 3.13
N PHE A 547 -14.94 -1.11 2.52
CA PHE A 547 -15.08 -0.98 1.08
C PHE A 547 -14.73 0.43 0.60
N SER A 548 -13.99 0.52 -0.52
CA SER A 548 -13.62 1.80 -1.11
C SER A 548 -14.83 2.57 -1.64
N ARG A 549 -14.72 3.90 -1.73
CA ARG A 549 -15.81 4.75 -2.26
C ARG A 549 -16.25 4.34 -3.66
N THR A 550 -15.33 3.86 -4.49
CA THR A 550 -15.61 3.39 -5.84
C THR A 550 -16.46 2.12 -5.82
N VAL A 551 -16.10 1.16 -4.97
CA VAL A 551 -16.87 -0.07 -4.80
C VAL A 551 -18.26 0.24 -4.22
N ILE A 552 -18.35 1.10 -3.22
CA ILE A 552 -19.62 1.55 -2.64
C ILE A 552 -20.51 2.21 -3.71
N MET A 553 -19.94 3.06 -4.56
CA MET A 553 -20.67 3.70 -5.65
C MET A 553 -21.31 2.67 -6.59
N ILE A 554 -20.56 1.65 -6.97
CA ILE A 554 -21.02 0.56 -7.84
C ILE A 554 -22.09 -0.28 -7.14
N CYS A 555 -21.83 -0.73 -5.92
CA CYS A 555 -22.74 -1.58 -5.13
C CYS A 555 -24.09 -0.90 -4.89
N MET A 556 -24.07 0.38 -4.54
CA MET A 556 -25.24 1.18 -4.23
C MET A 556 -25.91 1.84 -5.45
N ARG A 557 -25.39 1.60 -6.68
CA ARG A 557 -25.86 2.19 -7.95
C ARG A 557 -25.87 3.72 -7.96
N TYR A 558 -24.91 4.35 -7.34
CA TYR A 558 -24.80 5.80 -7.38
C TYR A 558 -24.15 6.27 -8.68
N ARG A 559 -24.60 7.40 -9.21
CA ARG A 559 -24.14 7.93 -10.52
C ARG A 559 -22.68 8.39 -10.52
N ASN A 560 -22.16 8.79 -9.38
CA ASN A 560 -20.79 9.28 -9.24
C ASN A 560 -20.34 9.24 -7.77
N LEU A 561 -19.03 9.37 -7.55
CA LEU A 561 -18.42 9.36 -6.22
C LEU A 561 -18.92 10.50 -5.30
N ARG A 562 -19.32 11.63 -5.88
CA ARG A 562 -19.89 12.74 -5.12
C ARG A 562 -21.21 12.36 -4.44
N THR A 563 -21.97 11.47 -5.05
CA THR A 563 -23.22 10.95 -4.45
C THR A 563 -22.92 10.15 -3.19
N VAL A 564 -21.86 9.34 -3.16
CA VAL A 564 -21.42 8.61 -1.96
C VAL A 564 -21.09 9.60 -0.84
N SER A 565 -20.30 10.64 -1.16
CA SER A 565 -19.93 11.67 -0.17
C SER A 565 -21.16 12.44 0.34
N ASN A 566 -22.08 12.80 -0.52
CA ASN A 566 -23.32 13.48 -0.11
C ASN A 566 -24.18 12.59 0.79
N LYS A 567 -24.25 11.29 0.50
CA LYS A 567 -24.98 10.33 1.35
C LYS A 567 -24.33 10.19 2.72
N LYS A 568 -23.01 10.14 2.81
CA LYS A 568 -22.28 10.16 4.10
C LYS A 568 -22.64 11.40 4.92
N ILE A 569 -22.70 12.57 4.31
CA ILE A 569 -23.09 13.83 4.97
C ILE A 569 -24.56 13.77 5.44
N GLN A 570 -25.48 13.25 4.61
CA GLN A 570 -26.89 13.11 4.99
C GLN A 570 -27.07 12.18 6.20
N ILE A 571 -26.33 11.06 6.22
CA ILE A 571 -26.37 10.12 7.36
C ILE A 571 -25.75 10.77 8.60
N ALA A 572 -24.63 11.49 8.48
CA ALA A 572 -24.00 12.21 9.58
C ALA A 572 -24.97 13.22 10.22
N HIS A 573 -25.75 13.94 9.41
CA HIS A 573 -26.81 14.84 9.92
C HIS A 573 -27.89 14.10 10.71
N LYS A 574 -28.33 12.92 10.23
CA LYS A 574 -29.32 12.10 10.94
C LYS A 574 -28.79 11.55 12.27
N LEU A 575 -27.49 11.31 12.35
CA LEU A 575 -26.78 10.85 13.53
C LEU A 575 -26.36 12.01 14.45
N ASN A 576 -26.61 13.25 14.05
CA ASN A 576 -26.22 14.47 14.78
C ASN A 576 -24.72 14.53 15.09
N VAL A 577 -23.87 14.15 14.12
CA VAL A 577 -22.40 14.18 14.19
C VAL A 577 -21.81 15.02 13.05
N ASN A 578 -20.56 15.50 13.22
CA ASN A 578 -19.92 16.32 12.17
C ASN A 578 -19.57 15.50 10.91
N SER A 579 -19.25 14.23 11.08
CA SER A 579 -19.01 13.30 9.97
C SER A 579 -19.41 11.87 10.31
N LEU A 580 -19.78 11.09 9.30
CA LEU A 580 -20.08 9.68 9.50
C LEU A 580 -18.85 8.88 9.96
N ASP A 581 -17.66 9.28 9.53
CA ASP A 581 -16.41 8.65 9.96
C ASP A 581 -16.16 8.89 11.47
N GLU A 582 -16.54 10.05 12.01
CA GLU A 582 -16.50 10.34 13.45
C GLU A 582 -17.41 9.40 14.26
N PHE A 583 -18.61 9.13 13.75
CA PHE A 583 -19.52 8.16 14.38
C PHE A 583 -18.96 6.74 14.35
N LEU A 584 -18.32 6.34 13.25
CA LEU A 584 -17.81 4.99 13.05
C LEU A 584 -16.47 4.73 13.76
N GLN A 585 -15.71 5.77 14.07
CA GLN A 585 -14.38 5.67 14.68
C GLN A 585 -14.32 4.81 15.96
N PRO A 586 -15.26 4.94 16.93
CA PRO A 586 -15.24 4.12 18.14
C PRO A 586 -15.45 2.62 17.89
N PHE A 587 -16.13 2.27 16.80
CA PHE A 587 -16.50 0.89 16.47
C PHE A 587 -15.48 0.20 15.58
N VAL A 588 -14.94 0.90 14.59
CA VAL A 588 -14.08 0.32 13.54
C VAL A 588 -12.57 0.52 13.84
N GLY A 589 -12.25 1.37 14.85
CA GLY A 589 -10.87 1.77 15.13
C GLY A 589 -10.30 2.74 14.09
N VAL A 590 -9.20 3.39 14.43
CA VAL A 590 -8.51 4.29 13.50
C VAL A 590 -7.89 3.44 12.37
N ARG A 591 -8.53 3.39 11.23
CA ARG A 591 -7.89 2.96 9.98
C ARG A 591 -7.16 4.18 9.42
N SER A 592 -5.85 4.24 9.73
CA SER A 592 -4.90 5.19 9.12
C SER A 592 -4.69 4.87 7.64
#